data_7269d31338106a5e54ba09992baaf164
#
_entry.id   7269d31338106a5e54ba09992baaf164
#
_cell.length_a   1.000
_cell.length_b   1.000
_cell.length_c   1.000
_cell.angle_alpha   90.00
_cell.angle_beta   90.00
_cell.angle_gamma   90.00
#
_symmetry.space_group_name_H-M   'P 1'
#
loop_
_entity.id
_entity.type
_entity.pdbx_description
1 polymer ?
#
loop_
_entity_poly.entity_id
_entity_poly.type
_entity_poly.pdbx_seq_one_letter_code
_entity_poly.pdbx_strand_id
1 'polypeptide(L)'
;MFEGFNESTLGYYQAISRNNCKNIHQENQVLYLEGVKYPLEELYYELYSYFSKIDSDLLTSKRKSISSAYNDARFCSDPIKEYFYIRFKLDTANKRNALGFFFDASLDGYKFGLNIYNLDARGME
;
A
#
# COMPACT_ATOMS: atom_id res chain seq x y z
N MET A 1 3.74 -14.98 9.26
CA MET A 1 2.35 -15.13 8.79
C MET A 1 1.53 -13.91 9.14
N PHE A 2 0.77 -13.41 8.19
CA PHE A 2 -0.06 -12.23 8.44
C PHE A 2 -1.24 -12.58 9.36
N GLU A 3 -1.37 -11.85 10.45
CA GLU A 3 -2.42 -12.09 11.45
C GLU A 3 -3.45 -10.95 11.53
N GLY A 4 -3.36 -10.00 10.62
CA GLY A 4 -4.26 -8.85 10.59
C GLY A 4 -3.61 -7.59 11.12
N PHE A 5 -4.34 -6.50 11.02
CA PHE A 5 -3.96 -5.24 11.62
C PHE A 5 -4.51 -5.18 13.04
N ASN A 6 -4.00 -4.29 13.88
CA ASN A 6 -4.21 -4.37 15.32
C ASN A 6 -4.47 -2.98 15.93
N GLU A 7 -4.53 -2.94 17.25
CA GLU A 7 -4.78 -1.69 17.98
C GLU A 7 -3.69 -0.64 17.74
N SER A 8 -2.45 -1.08 17.52
CA SER A 8 -1.36 -0.16 17.19
C SER A 8 -1.59 0.54 15.85
N THR A 9 -2.19 -0.15 14.87
CA THR A 9 -2.58 0.45 13.60
C THR A 9 -3.52 1.63 13.83
N LEU A 10 -4.57 1.37 14.59
CA LEU A 10 -5.58 2.37 14.90
C LEU A 10 -4.99 3.54 15.68
N GLY A 11 -4.22 3.24 16.71
CA GLY A 11 -3.57 4.26 17.55
C GLY A 11 -2.65 5.16 16.76
N TYR A 12 -1.87 4.59 15.84
CA TYR A 12 -0.97 5.39 15.00
C TYR A 12 -1.76 6.38 14.13
N TYR A 13 -2.77 5.90 13.41
CA TYR A 13 -3.50 6.78 12.50
C TYR A 13 -4.38 7.78 13.24
N GLN A 14 -4.84 7.46 14.43
CA GLN A 14 -5.54 8.43 15.27
C GLN A 14 -4.60 9.57 15.68
N ALA A 15 -3.36 9.26 16.05
CA ALA A 15 -2.37 10.28 16.40
C ALA A 15 -2.05 11.17 15.21
N ILE A 16 -1.85 10.59 14.03
CA ILE A 16 -1.55 11.34 12.81
C ILE A 16 -2.74 12.21 12.40
N SER A 17 -3.97 11.72 12.50
CA SER A 17 -5.14 12.50 12.09
C SER A 17 -5.37 13.71 13.01
N ARG A 18 -4.95 13.65 14.27
CA ARG A 18 -5.03 14.78 15.19
C ARG A 18 -4.03 15.87 14.87
N ASN A 19 -2.82 15.47 14.47
CA ASN A 19 -1.76 16.42 14.17
C ASN A 19 -0.77 15.77 13.21
N ASN A 20 -0.95 16.04 11.91
CA ASN A 20 -0.13 15.43 10.86
C ASN A 20 1.18 16.18 10.72
N CYS A 21 2.22 15.68 11.38
CA CYS A 21 3.56 16.23 11.27
C CYS A 21 4.61 15.15 11.51
N LYS A 22 5.84 15.43 11.08
CA LYS A 22 6.94 14.48 11.19
C LYS A 22 7.26 14.12 12.64
N ASN A 23 7.14 15.09 13.56
CA ASN A 23 7.41 14.85 14.97
C ASN A 23 6.44 13.84 15.56
N ILE A 24 5.16 13.94 15.22
CA ILE A 24 4.16 12.99 15.69
C ILE A 24 4.44 11.60 15.14
N HIS A 25 4.85 11.51 13.88
CA HIS A 25 5.26 10.22 13.31
C HIS A 25 6.45 9.63 14.09
N GLN A 26 7.46 10.41 14.38
CA GLN A 26 8.64 9.94 15.11
C GLN A 26 8.29 9.52 16.53
N GLU A 27 7.45 10.28 17.22
CA GLU A 27 7.00 9.93 18.57
C GLU A 27 6.19 8.64 18.61
N ASN A 28 5.52 8.31 17.51
CA ASN A 28 4.68 7.11 17.41
C ASN A 28 5.29 6.06 16.48
N GLN A 29 6.61 6.07 16.32
CA GLN A 29 7.29 5.17 15.39
C GLN A 29 7.08 3.70 15.75
N VAL A 30 7.04 3.36 17.02
CA VAL A 30 6.79 1.97 17.43
C VAL A 30 5.39 1.54 17.00
N LEU A 31 4.39 2.40 17.17
CA LEU A 31 3.03 2.11 16.69
C LEU A 31 2.99 1.91 15.18
N TYR A 32 3.74 2.73 14.44
CA TYR A 32 3.84 2.59 13.00
C TYR A 32 4.47 1.26 12.61
N LEU A 33 5.60 0.91 13.21
CA LEU A 33 6.28 -0.33 12.87
C LEU A 33 5.42 -1.55 13.20
N GLU A 34 4.86 -1.60 14.40
CA GLU A 34 4.08 -2.75 14.85
C GLU A 34 2.67 -2.81 14.27
N GLY A 35 2.08 -1.64 13.99
CA GLY A 35 0.71 -1.55 13.51
C GLY A 35 0.56 -1.47 12.01
N VAL A 36 1.56 -0.96 11.31
CA VAL A 36 1.46 -0.73 9.86
C VAL A 36 2.54 -1.47 9.11
N LYS A 37 3.80 -1.15 9.36
CA LYS A 37 4.89 -1.64 8.53
C LYS A 37 5.04 -3.15 8.58
N TYR A 38 5.16 -3.73 9.77
CA TYR A 38 5.39 -5.17 9.89
C TYR A 38 4.17 -5.99 9.43
N PRO A 39 2.94 -5.66 9.85
CA PRO A 39 1.78 -6.37 9.31
C PRO A 39 1.62 -6.23 7.80
N LEU A 40 1.91 -5.04 7.27
CA LEU A 40 1.81 -4.79 5.83
C LEU A 40 2.84 -5.61 5.06
N GLU A 41 4.07 -5.71 5.56
CA GLU A 41 5.10 -6.55 4.95
C GLU A 41 4.72 -8.03 4.99
N GLU A 42 4.15 -8.50 6.10
CA GLU A 42 3.69 -9.89 6.19
C GLU A 42 2.59 -10.17 5.18
N LEU A 43 1.63 -9.25 5.05
CA LEU A 43 0.57 -9.38 4.04
C LEU A 43 1.14 -9.36 2.63
N TYR A 44 2.13 -8.48 2.38
CA TYR A 44 2.82 -8.43 1.10
C TYR A 44 3.40 -9.80 0.72
N TYR A 45 4.12 -10.43 1.64
CA TYR A 45 4.76 -11.71 1.34
C TYR A 45 3.74 -12.82 1.10
N GLU A 46 2.64 -12.84 1.83
CA GLU A 46 1.59 -13.82 1.60
C GLU A 46 0.92 -13.62 0.24
N LEU A 47 0.59 -12.37 -0.09
CA LEU A 47 -0.02 -12.05 -1.38
C LEU A 47 0.94 -12.30 -2.53
N TYR A 48 2.20 -11.96 -2.38
CA TYR A 48 3.22 -12.21 -3.39
C TYR A 48 3.35 -13.71 -3.67
N SER A 49 3.41 -14.52 -2.62
CA SER A 49 3.48 -15.97 -2.76
C SER A 49 2.28 -16.51 -3.52
N TYR A 50 1.11 -15.99 -3.24
CA TYR A 50 -0.13 -16.40 -3.90
C TYR A 50 -0.17 -15.98 -5.37
N PHE A 51 0.06 -14.68 -5.64
CA PHE A 51 -0.05 -14.15 -6.99
C PHE A 51 1.07 -14.61 -7.91
N SER A 52 2.26 -14.88 -7.39
CA SER A 52 3.36 -15.36 -8.22
C SER A 52 3.12 -16.78 -8.72
N LYS A 53 2.28 -17.57 -8.05
CA LYS A 53 1.86 -18.88 -8.52
C LYS A 53 0.86 -18.78 -9.66
N ILE A 54 0.05 -17.71 -9.68
CA ILE A 54 -0.93 -17.50 -10.74
C ILE A 54 -0.24 -16.93 -11.97
N ASP A 55 0.71 -16.00 -11.78
CA ASP A 55 1.40 -15.33 -12.87
C ASP A 55 2.88 -15.16 -12.54
N SER A 56 3.71 -15.90 -13.26
CA SER A 56 5.16 -15.83 -13.09
C SER A 56 5.76 -14.51 -13.58
N ASP A 57 5.01 -13.72 -14.36
CA ASP A 57 5.44 -12.42 -14.86
C ASP A 57 5.09 -11.28 -13.90
N LEU A 58 4.59 -11.61 -12.73
CA LEU A 58 4.27 -10.61 -11.73
C LEU A 58 5.53 -9.91 -11.26
N LEU A 59 5.68 -8.65 -11.66
CA LEU A 59 6.79 -7.82 -11.22
C LEU A 59 6.35 -6.96 -10.06
N THR A 60 6.96 -7.24 -8.93
CA THR A 60 6.74 -6.41 -7.76
C THR A 60 7.90 -6.56 -6.81
N SER A 61 8.56 -5.45 -6.50
CA SER A 61 9.47 -5.40 -5.38
C SER A 61 8.72 -4.87 -4.17
N LYS A 62 9.10 -5.33 -3.00
CA LYS A 62 8.48 -4.85 -1.77
C LYS A 62 8.47 -3.32 -1.70
N ARG A 63 9.59 -2.71 -2.07
CA ARG A 63 9.74 -1.26 -2.04
C ARG A 63 8.73 -0.53 -2.91
N LYS A 64 8.39 -1.09 -4.08
CA LYS A 64 7.44 -0.45 -5.01
C LYS A 64 6.00 -0.80 -4.71
N SER A 65 5.77 -1.90 -4.01
CA SER A 65 4.45 -2.43 -3.77
C SER A 65 3.80 -1.91 -2.50
N ILE A 66 4.60 -1.59 -1.49
CA ILE A 66 4.12 -1.14 -0.18
C ILE A 66 4.29 0.37 -0.05
N SER A 67 3.26 1.03 0.48
CA SER A 67 3.33 2.48 0.73
C SER A 67 4.36 2.82 1.79
N SER A 68 5.04 3.96 1.62
CA SER A 68 5.86 4.56 2.67
C SER A 68 4.99 5.42 3.58
N ALA A 69 5.54 5.82 4.73
CA ALA A 69 4.82 6.69 5.66
C ALA A 69 4.66 8.12 5.15
N TYR A 70 5.56 8.57 4.28
CA TYR A 70 5.63 9.97 3.91
C TYR A 70 4.90 10.26 2.60
N ASN A 71 4.17 11.38 2.56
CA ASN A 71 3.61 11.92 1.33
C ASN A 71 4.68 12.63 0.50
N ASP A 72 4.45 12.72 -0.80
CA ASP A 72 5.26 13.54 -1.68
C ASP A 72 4.92 15.01 -1.42
N ALA A 73 5.87 15.79 -0.93
CA ALA A 73 5.67 17.19 -0.58
C ALA A 73 5.27 18.06 -1.77
N ARG A 74 5.50 17.59 -3.00
CA ARG A 74 5.10 18.35 -4.20
C ARG A 74 3.60 18.31 -4.44
N PHE A 75 2.90 17.30 -3.89
CA PHE A 75 1.48 17.06 -4.17
C PHE A 75 0.59 17.14 -2.94
N CYS A 76 1.16 17.21 -1.74
CA CYS A 76 0.39 17.16 -0.52
C CYS A 76 1.06 18.01 0.56
N SER A 77 0.27 18.86 1.24
CA SER A 77 0.77 19.68 2.34
C SER A 77 0.99 18.89 3.63
N ASP A 78 0.27 17.79 3.82
CA ASP A 78 0.43 16.93 4.98
C ASP A 78 1.62 16.00 4.77
N PRO A 79 2.62 15.98 5.66
CA PRO A 79 3.83 15.21 5.42
C PRO A 79 3.64 13.70 5.57
N ILE A 80 2.64 13.26 6.31
CA ILE A 80 2.45 11.83 6.62
C ILE A 80 1.16 11.35 5.97
N LYS A 81 1.23 10.16 5.31
CA LYS A 81 0.05 9.52 4.76
C LYS A 81 -0.90 9.08 5.87
N GLU A 82 -2.18 9.35 5.70
CA GLU A 82 -3.23 8.86 6.61
C GLU A 82 -3.87 7.58 6.09
N TYR A 83 -3.17 6.89 5.20
CA TYR A 83 -3.58 5.62 4.61
C TYR A 83 -2.35 4.77 4.30
N PHE A 84 -2.58 3.49 4.06
CA PHE A 84 -1.52 2.60 3.61
C PHE A 84 -2.06 1.68 2.53
N TYR A 85 -1.16 1.12 1.72
CA TYR A 85 -1.59 0.29 0.60
C TYR A 85 -0.55 -0.75 0.21
N ILE A 86 -1.06 -1.78 -0.48
CA ILE A 86 -0.24 -2.73 -1.24
C ILE A 86 -0.73 -2.69 -2.67
N ARG A 87 0.19 -2.64 -3.62
CA ARG A 87 -0.13 -2.64 -5.04
C ARG A 87 0.82 -3.58 -5.77
N PHE A 88 0.23 -4.54 -6.49
CA PHE A 88 0.95 -5.42 -7.38
C PHE A 88 0.62 -5.05 -8.81
N LYS A 89 1.63 -5.14 -9.67
CA LYS A 89 1.48 -4.79 -11.07
C LYS A 89 2.16 -5.85 -11.93
N LEU A 90 1.45 -6.33 -12.94
CA LEU A 90 2.04 -7.22 -13.92
C LEU A 90 2.99 -6.42 -14.81
N ASP A 91 4.19 -6.96 -15.02
CA ASP A 91 5.09 -6.43 -16.02
C ASP A 91 4.94 -7.24 -17.29
N THR A 92 4.19 -6.69 -18.23
CA THR A 92 4.04 -7.31 -19.53
C THR A 92 4.86 -6.53 -20.55
N ALA A 93 5.35 -7.20 -21.56
CA ALA A 93 6.04 -6.55 -22.66
C ALA A 93 5.13 -5.51 -23.34
N ASN A 94 3.84 -5.74 -23.31
CA ASN A 94 2.84 -4.80 -23.76
C ASN A 94 2.09 -4.21 -22.56
N LYS A 95 2.52 -3.04 -22.13
CA LYS A 95 1.98 -2.39 -20.95
C LYS A 95 0.60 -1.77 -21.15
N ARG A 96 0.03 -1.87 -22.34
CA ARG A 96 -1.27 -1.27 -22.63
C ARG A 96 -2.39 -1.87 -21.80
N ASN A 97 -2.31 -3.17 -21.51
CA ASN A 97 -3.35 -3.91 -20.82
C ASN A 97 -2.85 -4.50 -19.50
N ALA A 98 -1.95 -3.80 -18.83
CA ALA A 98 -1.40 -4.28 -17.58
C ALA A 98 -2.49 -4.32 -16.51
N LEU A 99 -2.57 -5.45 -15.82
CA LEU A 99 -3.45 -5.63 -14.67
C LEU A 99 -2.66 -5.44 -13.39
N GLY A 100 -3.34 -4.97 -12.36
CA GLY A 100 -2.75 -4.88 -11.05
C GLY A 100 -3.76 -5.21 -9.97
N PHE A 101 -3.26 -5.58 -8.81
CA PHE A 101 -4.04 -5.76 -7.60
C PHE A 101 -3.76 -4.60 -6.67
N PHE A 102 -4.80 -4.14 -5.96
CA PHE A 102 -4.62 -3.13 -4.93
C PHE A 102 -5.36 -3.51 -3.66
N PHE A 103 -4.78 -3.09 -2.54
CA PHE A 103 -5.39 -3.10 -1.23
C PHE A 103 -5.06 -1.77 -0.57
N ASP A 104 -6.06 -0.98 -0.21
CA ASP A 104 -5.92 0.31 0.44
C ASP A 104 -6.67 0.30 1.76
N ALA A 105 -6.11 0.89 2.79
CA ALA A 105 -6.75 0.99 4.10
C ALA A 105 -6.46 2.31 4.78
N SER A 106 -7.41 2.76 5.60
CA SER A 106 -7.31 3.97 6.40
C SER A 106 -8.23 3.83 7.63
N LEU A 107 -8.35 4.89 8.43
CA LEU A 107 -9.32 4.90 9.53
C LEU A 107 -10.76 4.73 9.06
N ASP A 108 -11.05 5.10 7.81
CA ASP A 108 -12.41 5.02 7.25
C ASP A 108 -12.79 3.62 6.78
N GLY A 109 -11.82 2.72 6.70
CA GLY A 109 -12.05 1.37 6.24
C GLY A 109 -11.02 0.91 5.23
N TYR A 110 -11.37 -0.12 4.45
CA TYR A 110 -10.46 -0.68 3.47
C TYR A 110 -11.19 -1.01 2.18
N LYS A 111 -10.41 -1.12 1.10
CA LYS A 111 -10.92 -1.61 -0.18
C LYS A 111 -9.81 -2.37 -0.89
N PHE A 112 -10.20 -3.30 -1.76
CA PHE A 112 -9.27 -4.07 -2.56
C PHE A 112 -9.92 -4.41 -3.90
N GLY A 113 -9.09 -4.74 -4.88
CA GLY A 113 -9.61 -5.10 -6.18
C GLY A 113 -8.52 -5.19 -7.22
N LEU A 114 -8.96 -5.17 -8.47
CA LEU A 114 -8.07 -5.20 -9.63
C LEU A 114 -8.14 -3.86 -10.35
N ASN A 115 -6.96 -3.40 -10.77
CA ASN A 115 -6.83 -2.20 -11.60
C ASN A 115 -6.35 -2.58 -12.98
N ILE A 116 -6.77 -1.80 -13.97
CA ILE A 116 -6.26 -1.90 -15.33
C ILE A 116 -5.43 -0.65 -15.60
N TYR A 117 -4.15 -0.84 -15.93
CA TYR A 117 -3.21 0.26 -16.12
C TYR A 117 -2.90 0.47 -17.59
N ASN A 118 -2.61 1.70 -17.95
CA ASN A 118 -2.05 2.10 -19.24
C ASN A 118 -2.86 1.62 -20.44
N LEU A 119 -4.17 1.54 -20.30
CA LEU A 119 -5.03 1.28 -21.44
C LEU A 119 -5.02 2.48 -22.37
N ASP A 120 -4.73 2.26 -23.66
CA ASP A 120 -4.99 3.29 -24.64
C ASP A 120 -6.47 3.21 -25.08
N ALA A 121 -6.89 4.16 -25.93
CA ALA A 121 -8.27 4.21 -26.38
C ALA A 121 -8.71 2.93 -27.10
N ARG A 122 -7.77 2.25 -27.77
CA ARG A 122 -8.05 0.97 -28.45
C ARG A 122 -8.22 -0.16 -27.45
N GLY A 123 -7.43 -0.16 -26.40
CA GLY A 123 -7.53 -1.19 -25.38
C GLY A 123 -8.83 -1.15 -24.60
N MET A 124 -9.52 -0.03 -24.62
CA MET A 124 -10.80 0.14 -23.93
C MET A 124 -12.01 -0.21 -24.82
N GLU A 125 -11.77 -0.42 -26.08
CA GLU A 125 -12.83 -0.80 -27.02
C GLU A 125 -13.03 -2.34 -27.08
#